data_56b145d61df219156b3627fefd3d102e
#
_entry.id   56b145d61df219156b3627fefd3d102e
#
_cell.length_a   1.000
_cell.length_b   1.000
_cell.length_c   1.000
_cell.angle_alpha   90.00
_cell.angle_beta   90.00
_cell.angle_gamma   90.00
#
_symmetry.space_group_name_H-M   'P 1'
#
loop_
_entity.id
_entity.type
_entity.pdbx_description
1 polymer ?
#
loop_
_entity_poly.entity_id
_entity_poly.type
_entity_poly.pdbx_seq_one_letter_code
_entity_poly.pdbx_strand_id
1 'polypeptide(L)'
;MKNAVGRELPERVGSYEIHPYQGLGREQAYSGTVRTCRKVQRENSREPKLQKDLVSAIRAAGLRDGMTISFHHCFREGDYTVGLVLKAIQSLGIKGLRFAPSAVVNIQNCDLLEFLRDGTITAVEASGIRGALGDGLLSGEVTLAEPVILRPHGARPRAIEAGELRIDVAFLAASAADAWGNCTGQVGANPCGSLGYAFVDAQHGGKVIVITDTLVD
;
A
#
# COMPACT_ATOMS: atom_id res chain seq x y z
N MET A 1 27.47 -16.76 1.85
CA MET A 1 27.98 -16.56 0.45
C MET A 1 28.52 -15.15 0.28
N LYS A 2 29.32 -14.88 -0.79
CA LYS A 2 29.83 -13.53 -1.06
C LYS A 2 29.08 -12.89 -2.23
N ASN A 3 28.77 -11.60 -2.12
CA ASN A 3 28.25 -10.85 -3.27
C ASN A 3 29.37 -10.39 -4.22
N ALA A 4 29.01 -9.71 -5.32
CA ALA A 4 29.95 -9.27 -6.36
C ALA A 4 31.05 -8.29 -5.86
N VAL A 5 30.83 -7.63 -4.72
CA VAL A 5 31.82 -6.71 -4.09
C VAL A 5 32.52 -7.35 -2.89
N GLY A 6 32.44 -8.68 -2.74
CA GLY A 6 33.14 -9.44 -1.73
C GLY A 6 32.55 -9.41 -0.30
N ARG A 7 31.37 -8.82 -0.09
CA ARG A 7 30.71 -8.80 1.20
C ARG A 7 30.05 -10.13 1.51
N GLU A 8 30.18 -10.58 2.74
CA GLU A 8 29.47 -11.75 3.23
C GLU A 8 27.96 -11.47 3.30
N LEU A 9 27.18 -12.37 2.74
CA LEU A 9 25.72 -12.37 2.83
C LEU A 9 25.27 -13.65 3.54
N PRO A 10 24.22 -13.58 4.37
CA PRO A 10 23.58 -14.78 4.89
C PRO A 10 23.01 -15.61 3.73
N GLU A 11 22.94 -16.91 3.89
CA GLU A 11 22.30 -17.78 2.89
C GLU A 11 20.78 -17.68 2.95
N ARG A 12 20.25 -17.32 4.10
CA ARG A 12 18.81 -17.20 4.32
C ARG A 12 18.51 -16.00 5.22
N VAL A 13 17.34 -15.40 5.02
CA VAL A 13 16.72 -14.44 5.93
C VAL A 13 15.31 -14.94 6.23
N GLY A 14 15.08 -15.39 7.46
CA GLY A 14 13.87 -16.12 7.80
C GLY A 14 13.71 -17.38 6.94
N SER A 15 12.60 -17.53 6.26
CA SER A 15 12.32 -18.63 5.34
C SER A 15 12.87 -18.40 3.91
N TYR A 16 13.38 -17.21 3.61
CA TYR A 16 13.82 -16.84 2.26
C TYR A 16 15.28 -17.18 2.02
N GLU A 17 15.56 -17.84 0.91
CA GLU A 17 16.90 -18.05 0.39
C GLU A 17 17.38 -16.75 -0.28
N ILE A 18 18.63 -16.35 0.04
CA ILE A 18 19.24 -15.13 -0.50
C ILE A 18 20.08 -15.49 -1.73
N HIS A 19 19.81 -14.82 -2.82
CA HIS A 19 20.61 -14.93 -4.04
C HIS A 19 21.37 -13.61 -4.26
N PRO A 20 22.71 -13.65 -4.41
CA PRO A 20 23.48 -12.46 -4.71
C PRO A 20 23.02 -11.81 -6.01
N TYR A 21 22.92 -10.49 -6.02
CA TYR A 21 22.64 -9.75 -7.24
C TYR A 21 23.78 -9.94 -8.26
N GLN A 22 23.44 -10.33 -9.46
CA GLN A 22 24.39 -10.67 -10.51
C GLN A 22 24.64 -9.54 -11.54
N GLY A 23 24.07 -8.36 -11.30
CA GLY A 23 24.23 -7.19 -12.16
C GLY A 23 23.07 -7.00 -13.14
N LEU A 24 23.07 -5.82 -13.78
CA LEU A 24 22.17 -5.51 -14.89
C LEU A 24 22.70 -6.18 -16.16
N GLY A 25 21.82 -6.76 -16.97
CA GLY A 25 22.14 -7.22 -18.31
C GLY A 25 22.46 -8.69 -18.50
N ARG A 26 22.31 -9.50 -17.46
CA ARG A 26 22.17 -10.96 -17.61
C ARG A 26 20.72 -11.39 -17.48
N GLU A 27 19.85 -10.47 -17.70
CA GLU A 27 18.43 -10.77 -17.78
C GLU A 27 18.25 -11.75 -18.93
N GLN A 28 17.54 -12.81 -18.64
CA GLN A 28 17.00 -13.66 -19.67
C GLN A 28 16.34 -12.77 -20.69
N ALA A 29 16.72 -12.92 -21.95
CA ALA A 29 16.12 -12.19 -23.04
C ALA A 29 14.61 -12.20 -22.83
N TYR A 30 14.03 -11.00 -22.78
CA TYR A 30 12.61 -10.82 -22.53
C TYR A 30 11.81 -11.68 -23.48
N SER A 31 11.22 -12.76 -22.99
CA SER A 31 10.50 -13.75 -23.79
C SER A 31 9.09 -13.31 -24.21
N GLY A 32 8.84 -12.01 -24.18
CA GLY A 32 7.77 -11.39 -24.95
C GLY A 32 6.35 -11.44 -24.41
N THR A 33 6.06 -12.05 -23.27
CA THR A 33 4.71 -11.97 -22.71
C THR A 33 4.70 -11.02 -21.51
N VAL A 34 4.21 -9.80 -21.74
CA VAL A 34 3.88 -8.88 -20.63
C VAL A 34 2.73 -9.52 -19.87
N ARG A 35 2.98 -9.96 -18.64
CA ARG A 35 1.89 -10.28 -17.72
C ARG A 35 1.23 -8.97 -17.33
N THR A 36 0.01 -8.78 -17.77
CA THR A 36 -0.81 -7.66 -17.32
C THR A 36 -1.93 -8.18 -16.44
N CYS A 37 -2.06 -7.60 -15.26
CA CYS A 37 -3.22 -7.83 -14.44
C CYS A 37 -4.44 -7.19 -15.10
N ARG A 38 -5.56 -7.91 -15.14
CA ARG A 38 -6.80 -7.34 -15.67
C ARG A 38 -7.25 -6.19 -14.75
N LYS A 39 -7.61 -5.06 -15.37
CA LYS A 39 -8.26 -3.97 -14.64
C LYS A 39 -9.56 -4.48 -14.03
N VAL A 40 -9.82 -4.10 -12.79
CA VAL A 40 -11.10 -4.40 -12.16
C VAL A 40 -12.18 -3.56 -12.82
N GLN A 41 -13.22 -4.21 -13.35
CA GLN A 41 -14.39 -3.50 -13.84
C GLN A 41 -15.19 -2.97 -12.65
N ARG A 42 -15.44 -1.67 -12.65
CA ARG A 42 -16.30 -1.04 -11.66
C ARG A 42 -17.74 -1.09 -12.17
N GLU A 43 -18.64 -1.56 -11.35
CA GLU A 43 -20.06 -1.48 -11.66
C GLU A 43 -20.56 -0.05 -11.54
N ASN A 44 -21.28 0.41 -12.55
CA ASN A 44 -22.04 1.65 -12.46
C ASN A 44 -23.24 1.42 -11.54
N SER A 45 -23.12 1.84 -10.30
CA SER A 45 -24.25 1.83 -9.37
C SER A 45 -25.18 3.01 -9.66
N ARG A 46 -26.49 2.76 -9.64
CA ARG A 46 -27.49 3.83 -9.63
C ARG A 46 -27.69 4.41 -8.24
N GLU A 47 -27.26 3.67 -7.21
CA GLU A 47 -27.37 4.07 -5.82
C GLU A 47 -26.04 4.66 -5.34
N PRO A 48 -26.08 5.69 -4.51
CA PRO A 48 -24.89 6.24 -3.86
C PRO A 48 -24.14 5.15 -3.07
N LYS A 49 -22.80 5.22 -3.10
CA LYS A 49 -21.90 4.27 -2.42
C LYS A 49 -21.39 4.82 -1.09
N LEU A 50 -21.89 5.97 -0.66
CA LEU A 50 -21.46 6.62 0.58
C LEU A 50 -21.68 5.69 1.77
N GLN A 51 -20.65 5.53 2.58
CA GLN A 51 -20.71 4.73 3.80
C GLN A 51 -20.85 5.62 5.02
N LYS A 52 -21.53 5.12 6.05
CA LYS A 52 -21.80 5.84 7.28
C LYS A 52 -20.51 6.27 8.00
N ASP A 53 -19.53 5.38 8.02
CA ASP A 53 -18.25 5.57 8.68
C ASP A 53 -17.20 4.64 8.07
N LEU A 54 -15.96 4.82 8.50
CA LEU A 54 -14.82 4.05 8.00
C LEU A 54 -14.91 2.56 8.32
N VAL A 55 -15.42 2.20 9.49
CA VAL A 55 -15.62 0.80 9.89
C VAL A 55 -16.64 0.11 8.98
N SER A 56 -17.74 0.81 8.67
CA SER A 56 -18.75 0.32 7.73
C SER A 56 -18.18 0.15 6.32
N ALA A 57 -17.36 1.09 5.86
CA ALA A 57 -16.67 1.01 4.57
C ALA A 57 -15.73 -0.20 4.50
N ILE A 58 -14.93 -0.42 5.54
CA ILE A 58 -14.01 -1.56 5.62
C ILE A 58 -14.77 -2.89 5.59
N ARG A 59 -15.87 -3.01 6.34
CA ARG A 59 -16.73 -4.20 6.32
C ARG A 59 -17.38 -4.42 4.95
N ALA A 60 -17.91 -3.36 4.33
CA ALA A 60 -18.51 -3.43 3.00
C ALA A 60 -17.48 -3.81 1.91
N ALA A 61 -16.22 -3.39 2.06
CA ALA A 61 -15.13 -3.81 1.19
C ALA A 61 -14.72 -5.29 1.40
N GLY A 62 -15.13 -5.91 2.51
CA GLY A 62 -14.81 -7.30 2.82
C GLY A 62 -13.36 -7.52 3.23
N LEU A 63 -12.71 -6.51 3.84
CA LEU A 63 -11.36 -6.66 4.34
C LEU A 63 -11.30 -7.73 5.42
N ARG A 64 -10.31 -8.60 5.36
CA ARG A 64 -10.10 -9.72 6.29
C ARG A 64 -8.61 -10.01 6.45
N ASP A 65 -8.29 -10.88 7.37
CA ASP A 65 -6.93 -11.32 7.67
C ASP A 65 -6.15 -11.75 6.43
N GLY A 66 -4.88 -11.42 6.40
CA GLY A 66 -3.94 -11.80 5.34
C GLY A 66 -4.04 -10.99 4.04
N MET A 67 -5.01 -10.07 3.93
CA MET A 67 -5.18 -9.25 2.74
C MET A 67 -4.10 -8.16 2.61
N THR A 68 -3.91 -7.68 1.39
CA THR A 68 -3.03 -6.55 1.08
C THR A 68 -3.82 -5.25 1.03
N ILE A 69 -3.37 -4.28 1.81
CA ILE A 69 -3.93 -2.93 1.84
C ILE A 69 -2.94 -1.93 1.25
N SER A 70 -3.47 -0.96 0.52
CA SER A 70 -2.68 0.06 -0.17
C SER A 70 -3.08 1.46 0.28
N PHE A 71 -2.07 2.34 0.32
CA PHE A 71 -2.20 3.75 0.62
C PHE A 71 -1.28 4.58 -0.28
N HIS A 72 -1.56 5.86 -0.35
CA HIS A 72 -0.66 6.84 -0.97
C HIS A 72 -0.62 8.11 -0.11
N HIS A 73 0.46 8.86 -0.21
CA HIS A 73 0.75 10.02 0.65
C HIS A 73 0.58 11.35 -0.09
N CYS A 74 -0.53 11.54 -0.77
CA CYS A 74 -0.77 12.75 -1.55
C CYS A 74 -0.87 14.03 -0.69
N PHE A 75 -1.36 13.93 0.54
CA PHE A 75 -1.49 15.07 1.46
C PHE A 75 -0.23 15.34 2.28
N ARG A 76 0.78 14.49 2.20
CA ARG A 76 2.08 14.65 2.90
C ARG A 76 1.93 14.97 4.39
N GLU A 77 2.34 16.20 4.80
CA GLU A 77 2.22 16.67 6.17
C GLU A 77 0.75 16.87 6.53
N GLY A 78 0.33 16.29 7.66
CA GLY A 78 -1.07 16.31 8.07
C GLY A 78 -1.94 15.23 7.44
N ASP A 79 -1.36 14.24 6.75
CA ASP A 79 -2.11 13.07 6.29
C ASP A 79 -2.40 12.13 7.47
N TYR A 80 -3.64 12.10 7.90
CA TYR A 80 -4.13 11.22 8.97
C TYR A 80 -4.74 9.91 8.46
N THR A 81 -4.85 9.74 7.15
CA THR A 81 -5.61 8.63 6.54
C THR A 81 -5.08 7.28 6.99
N VAL A 82 -3.77 7.06 6.96
CA VAL A 82 -3.16 5.79 7.36
C VAL A 82 -3.50 5.45 8.81
N GLY A 83 -3.30 6.40 9.72
CA GLY A 83 -3.58 6.21 11.14
C GLY A 83 -5.06 5.94 11.43
N LEU A 84 -5.96 6.68 10.80
CA LEU A 84 -7.41 6.48 10.96
C LEU A 84 -7.84 5.09 10.47
N VAL A 85 -7.37 4.70 9.30
CA VAL A 85 -7.69 3.39 8.72
C VAL A 85 -7.12 2.25 9.55
N LEU A 86 -5.85 2.31 9.96
CA LEU A 86 -5.23 1.25 10.74
C LEU A 86 -5.89 1.08 12.12
N LYS A 87 -6.27 2.17 12.78
CA LYS A 87 -7.04 2.11 14.02
C LYS A 87 -8.43 1.49 13.83
N ALA A 88 -9.12 1.82 12.73
CA ALA A 88 -10.40 1.19 12.40
C ALA A 88 -10.22 -0.32 12.12
N ILE A 89 -9.19 -0.71 11.40
CA ILE A 89 -8.83 -2.11 11.14
C ILE A 89 -8.53 -2.85 12.46
N GLN A 90 -7.71 -2.24 13.33
CA GLN A 90 -7.37 -2.79 14.64
C GLN A 90 -8.62 -3.01 15.50
N SER A 91 -9.56 -2.05 15.49
CA SER A 91 -10.84 -2.17 16.22
C SER A 91 -11.73 -3.31 15.71
N LEU A 92 -11.54 -3.74 14.46
CA LEU A 92 -12.21 -4.88 13.86
C LEU A 92 -11.51 -6.22 14.16
N GLY A 93 -10.36 -6.19 14.80
CA GLY A 93 -9.57 -7.39 15.13
C GLY A 93 -8.90 -8.04 13.91
N ILE A 94 -8.81 -7.34 12.77
CA ILE A 94 -8.22 -7.87 11.54
C ILE A 94 -6.69 -7.88 11.68
N LYS A 95 -6.06 -9.00 11.29
CA LYS A 95 -4.64 -9.27 11.50
C LYS A 95 -3.94 -9.79 10.24
N GLY A 96 -2.61 -9.81 10.30
CA GLY A 96 -1.80 -10.46 9.27
C GLY A 96 -1.73 -9.71 7.94
N LEU A 97 -2.05 -8.42 7.92
CA LEU A 97 -2.13 -7.65 6.67
C LEU A 97 -0.74 -7.39 6.07
N ARG A 98 -0.66 -7.40 4.74
CA ARG A 98 0.42 -6.78 3.99
C ARG A 98 0.13 -5.28 3.81
N PHE A 99 0.99 -4.44 4.34
CA PHE A 99 0.93 -2.99 4.22
C PHE A 99 1.74 -2.56 3.00
N ALA A 100 1.05 -2.12 1.95
CA ALA A 100 1.65 -1.80 0.65
C ALA A 100 1.42 -0.32 0.25
N PRO A 101 1.88 0.66 1.04
CA PRO A 101 1.76 2.07 0.70
C PRO A 101 2.68 2.45 -0.46
N SER A 102 2.41 3.58 -1.12
CA SER A 102 3.34 4.14 -2.10
C SER A 102 4.70 4.46 -1.47
N ALA A 103 4.71 5.06 -0.28
CA ALA A 103 5.89 5.22 0.58
C ALA A 103 5.44 5.47 2.03
N VAL A 104 6.33 5.20 2.98
CA VAL A 104 6.17 5.60 4.37
C VAL A 104 7.01 6.83 4.61
N VAL A 105 6.38 7.92 5.03
CA VAL A 105 7.01 9.20 5.35
C VAL A 105 6.85 9.51 6.85
N ASN A 106 7.72 10.37 7.40
CA ASN A 106 7.80 10.66 8.84
C ASN A 106 6.52 11.26 9.46
N ILE A 107 5.59 11.69 8.64
CA ILE A 107 4.47 12.55 9.01
C ILE A 107 3.11 11.87 8.89
N GLN A 108 3.07 10.56 8.86
CA GLN A 108 1.80 9.82 8.86
C GLN A 108 1.20 9.67 10.26
N ASN A 109 1.33 10.65 11.11
CA ASN A 109 0.68 10.89 12.40
C ASN A 109 0.11 9.65 13.12
N CYS A 110 0.80 8.52 13.06
CA CYS A 110 0.47 7.29 13.77
C CYS A 110 1.71 6.49 14.09
N ASP A 111 1.69 5.77 15.19
CA ASP A 111 2.72 4.82 15.52
C ASP A 111 2.53 3.52 14.73
N LEU A 112 3.18 3.43 13.55
CA LEU A 112 3.13 2.23 12.72
C LEU A 112 3.73 1.00 13.41
N LEU A 113 4.65 1.19 14.36
CA LEU A 113 5.25 0.09 15.12
C LEU A 113 4.22 -0.62 16.01
N GLU A 114 3.22 0.10 16.52
CA GLU A 114 2.11 -0.50 17.27
C GLU A 114 1.42 -1.61 16.46
N PHE A 115 1.10 -1.33 15.18
CA PHE A 115 0.41 -2.27 14.31
C PHE A 115 1.26 -3.46 13.86
N LEU A 116 2.59 -3.33 13.92
CA LEU A 116 3.48 -4.46 13.73
C LEU A 116 3.56 -5.31 14.99
N ARG A 117 3.72 -4.69 16.18
CA ARG A 117 3.79 -5.40 17.46
C ARG A 117 2.54 -6.19 17.76
N ASP A 118 1.38 -5.66 17.42
CA ASP A 118 0.10 -6.32 17.68
C ASP A 118 -0.32 -7.31 16.57
N GLY A 119 0.48 -7.43 15.49
CA GLY A 119 0.23 -8.35 14.39
C GLY A 119 -0.85 -7.91 13.40
N THR A 120 -1.32 -6.68 13.47
CA THR A 120 -2.21 -6.10 12.45
C THR A 120 -1.50 -6.06 11.09
N ILE A 121 -0.23 -5.65 11.09
CA ILE A 121 0.65 -5.68 9.92
C ILE A 121 1.74 -6.72 10.14
N THR A 122 1.93 -7.62 9.19
CA THR A 122 2.97 -8.66 9.24
C THR A 122 3.92 -8.64 8.06
N ALA A 123 3.62 -7.87 7.01
CA ALA A 123 4.47 -7.70 5.84
C ALA A 123 4.40 -6.25 5.34
N VAL A 124 5.51 -5.73 4.80
CA VAL A 124 5.61 -4.37 4.29
C VAL A 124 6.22 -4.38 2.89
N GLU A 125 5.55 -3.70 1.95
CA GLU A 125 6.04 -3.48 0.60
C GLU A 125 5.81 -2.02 0.20
N ALA A 126 6.88 -1.25 -0.04
CA ALA A 126 6.80 0.18 -0.31
C ALA A 126 7.91 0.65 -1.25
N SER A 127 7.82 1.89 -1.75
CA SER A 127 8.93 2.50 -2.50
C SER A 127 9.97 3.17 -1.59
N GLY A 128 9.68 3.33 -0.32
CA GLY A 128 10.59 3.84 0.70
C GLY A 128 9.96 3.81 2.08
N ILE A 129 10.76 3.61 3.09
CA ILE A 129 10.34 3.60 4.49
C ILE A 129 11.27 4.56 5.25
N ARG A 130 10.68 5.49 6.01
CA ARG A 130 11.39 6.51 6.78
C ARG A 130 10.81 6.59 8.19
N GLY A 131 11.55 7.30 9.06
CA GLY A 131 11.14 7.56 10.44
C GLY A 131 11.05 6.32 11.31
N ALA A 132 10.25 6.38 12.35
CA ALA A 132 10.17 5.35 13.39
C ALA A 132 9.98 3.92 12.85
N LEU A 133 9.20 3.74 11.79
CA LEU A 133 9.05 2.41 11.18
C LEU A 133 10.37 1.91 10.59
N GLY A 134 11.09 2.76 9.86
CA GLY A 134 12.38 2.40 9.28
C GLY A 134 13.42 2.09 10.35
N ASP A 135 13.49 2.93 11.36
CA ASP A 135 14.43 2.78 12.48
C ASP A 135 14.13 1.52 13.30
N GLY A 136 12.86 1.26 13.61
CA GLY A 136 12.43 0.07 14.34
C GLY A 136 12.69 -1.24 13.60
N LEU A 137 12.51 -1.25 12.27
CA LEU A 137 12.86 -2.41 11.44
C LEU A 137 14.36 -2.64 11.33
N LEU A 138 15.15 -1.57 11.19
CA LEU A 138 16.61 -1.66 11.09
C LEU A 138 17.27 -2.04 12.40
N SER A 139 16.75 -1.56 13.53
CA SER A 139 17.28 -1.89 14.86
C SER A 139 16.87 -3.29 15.35
N GLY A 140 15.90 -3.93 14.69
CA GLY A 140 15.32 -5.20 15.15
C GLY A 140 14.32 -5.05 16.30
N GLU A 141 13.87 -3.84 16.61
CA GLU A 141 12.81 -3.59 17.60
C GLU A 141 11.49 -4.28 17.23
N VAL A 142 11.22 -4.37 15.94
CA VAL A 142 10.11 -5.14 15.39
C VAL A 142 10.62 -6.06 14.28
N THR A 143 9.98 -7.22 14.17
CA THR A 143 10.27 -8.20 13.12
C THR A 143 9.02 -8.45 12.29
N LEU A 144 9.23 -8.66 11.00
CA LEU A 144 8.17 -9.02 10.07
C LEU A 144 8.20 -10.52 9.79
N ALA A 145 7.07 -11.06 9.38
CA ALA A 145 6.97 -12.46 8.93
C ALA A 145 7.75 -12.70 7.63
N GLU A 146 7.91 -11.65 6.83
CA GLU A 146 8.59 -11.66 5.54
C GLU A 146 9.57 -10.48 5.45
N PRO A 147 10.63 -10.57 4.64
CA PRO A 147 11.49 -9.43 4.34
C PRO A 147 10.70 -8.26 3.77
N VAL A 148 11.14 -7.03 4.12
CA VAL A 148 10.60 -5.82 3.50
C VAL A 148 10.90 -5.82 2.00
N ILE A 149 9.90 -5.57 1.18
CA ILE A 149 10.07 -5.40 -0.25
C ILE A 149 10.13 -3.90 -0.57
N LEU A 150 11.26 -3.45 -1.09
CA LEU A 150 11.42 -2.07 -1.56
C LEU A 150 11.42 -2.05 -3.08
N ARG A 151 10.48 -1.29 -3.65
CA ARG A 151 10.38 -1.09 -5.10
C ARG A 151 10.68 0.37 -5.45
N PRO A 152 11.49 0.64 -6.47
CA PRO A 152 11.61 1.99 -7.02
C PRO A 152 10.24 2.56 -7.41
N HIS A 153 10.11 3.88 -7.43
CA HIS A 153 8.84 4.56 -7.68
C HIS A 153 8.10 4.03 -8.93
N GLY A 154 8.78 3.91 -10.06
CA GLY A 154 8.17 3.37 -11.29
C GLY A 154 7.89 1.87 -11.25
N ALA A 155 8.59 1.12 -10.42
CA ALA A 155 8.40 -0.33 -10.35
C ALA A 155 7.14 -0.73 -9.55
N ARG A 156 6.67 0.10 -8.60
CA ARG A 156 5.43 -0.21 -7.87
C ARG A 156 4.19 -0.25 -8.77
N PRO A 157 3.86 0.79 -9.55
CA PRO A 157 2.73 0.73 -10.48
C PRO A 157 2.89 -0.39 -11.50
N ARG A 158 4.10 -0.61 -12.03
CA ARG A 158 4.37 -1.74 -12.90
C ARG A 158 4.06 -3.08 -12.23
N ALA A 159 4.46 -3.26 -10.97
CA ALA A 159 4.21 -4.50 -10.23
C ALA A 159 2.71 -4.75 -10.02
N ILE A 160 1.93 -3.69 -9.79
CA ILE A 160 0.47 -3.78 -9.68
C ILE A 160 -0.14 -4.16 -11.04
N GLU A 161 0.25 -3.48 -12.11
CA GLU A 161 -0.23 -3.76 -13.47
C GLU A 161 0.16 -5.17 -13.95
N ALA A 162 1.34 -5.65 -13.57
CA ALA A 162 1.80 -7.00 -13.88
C ALA A 162 1.20 -8.09 -12.96
N GLY A 163 0.46 -7.71 -11.91
CA GLY A 163 -0.10 -8.63 -10.94
C GLY A 163 0.91 -9.25 -9.97
N GLU A 164 2.13 -8.69 -9.90
CA GLU A 164 3.16 -9.09 -8.93
C GLU A 164 2.82 -8.58 -7.52
N LEU A 165 2.26 -7.37 -7.45
CA LEU A 165 1.68 -6.80 -6.24
C LEU A 165 0.17 -6.69 -6.42
N ARG A 166 -0.55 -7.56 -5.74
CA ARG A 166 -2.02 -7.53 -5.73
C ARG A 166 -2.50 -6.71 -4.56
N ILE A 167 -3.38 -5.75 -4.84
CA ILE A 167 -4.02 -4.92 -3.83
C ILE A 167 -5.46 -5.44 -3.64
N ASP A 168 -5.78 -5.91 -2.43
CA ASP A 168 -7.14 -6.36 -2.12
C ASP A 168 -8.04 -5.17 -1.82
N VAL A 169 -7.57 -4.24 -0.98
CA VAL A 169 -8.29 -3.01 -0.66
C VAL A 169 -7.35 -1.81 -0.76
N ALA A 170 -7.69 -0.86 -1.62
CA ALA A 170 -6.99 0.41 -1.75
C ALA A 170 -7.75 1.52 -0.99
N PHE A 171 -7.05 2.23 -0.12
CA PHE A 171 -7.55 3.41 0.57
C PHE A 171 -7.00 4.66 -0.11
N LEU A 172 -7.89 5.42 -0.73
CA LEU A 172 -7.54 6.60 -1.52
C LEU A 172 -8.00 7.86 -0.81
N ALA A 173 -7.06 8.61 -0.25
CA ALA A 173 -7.33 9.96 0.21
C ALA A 173 -7.47 10.90 -0.99
N ALA A 174 -8.53 11.67 -1.04
CA ALA A 174 -8.82 12.61 -2.11
C ALA A 174 -9.29 13.96 -1.55
N SER A 175 -8.96 15.06 -2.22
CA SER A 175 -9.37 16.38 -1.77
C SER A 175 -10.85 16.67 -1.96
N ALA A 176 -11.50 15.94 -2.88
CA ALA A 176 -12.96 15.91 -3.00
C ALA A 176 -13.40 14.61 -3.64
N ALA A 177 -14.62 14.17 -3.32
CA ALA A 177 -15.27 13.02 -3.94
C ALA A 177 -16.79 13.22 -3.98
N ASP A 178 -17.45 12.51 -4.89
CA ASP A 178 -18.90 12.42 -4.95
C ASP A 178 -19.43 11.15 -4.23
N ALA A 179 -20.74 11.05 -4.12
CA ALA A 179 -21.41 9.94 -3.45
C ALA A 179 -21.26 8.59 -4.23
N TRP A 180 -20.83 8.61 -5.46
CA TRP A 180 -20.60 7.43 -6.29
C TRP A 180 -19.16 6.94 -6.25
N GLY A 181 -18.26 7.70 -5.60
CA GLY A 181 -16.85 7.36 -5.43
C GLY A 181 -15.96 7.88 -6.56
N ASN A 182 -16.44 8.79 -7.42
CA ASN A 182 -15.53 9.57 -8.25
C ASN A 182 -14.78 10.54 -7.38
N CYS A 183 -13.47 10.69 -7.59
CA CYS A 183 -12.66 11.53 -6.73
C CYS A 183 -11.59 12.31 -7.51
N THR A 184 -11.17 13.40 -6.92
CA THR A 184 -10.19 14.31 -7.51
C THR A 184 -9.24 14.87 -6.45
N GLY A 185 -8.06 15.29 -6.90
CA GLY A 185 -7.13 16.08 -6.10
C GLY A 185 -7.12 17.57 -6.44
N GLN A 186 -8.00 18.05 -7.33
CA GLN A 186 -7.93 19.40 -7.88
C GLN A 186 -8.76 20.43 -7.11
N VAL A 187 -9.84 19.99 -6.49
CA VAL A 187 -10.79 20.85 -5.77
C VAL A 187 -10.97 20.36 -4.33
N GLY A 188 -11.73 21.09 -3.51
CA GLY A 188 -11.93 20.77 -2.11
C GLY A 188 -11.06 21.64 -1.19
N ALA A 189 -11.15 21.38 0.12
CA ALA A 189 -10.46 22.17 1.13
C ALA A 189 -8.93 22.02 1.07
N ASN A 190 -8.46 20.84 0.65
CA ASN A 190 -7.03 20.49 0.64
C ASN A 190 -6.61 19.96 -0.77
N PRO A 191 -6.59 20.80 -1.81
CA PRO A 191 -6.22 20.34 -3.14
C PRO A 191 -4.75 19.89 -3.17
N CYS A 192 -4.52 18.69 -3.68
CA CYS A 192 -3.19 18.08 -3.75
C CYS A 192 -2.71 17.83 -5.20
N GLY A 193 -3.51 18.20 -6.19
CA GLY A 193 -3.20 18.03 -7.61
C GLY A 193 -3.47 16.62 -8.11
N SER A 194 -2.61 16.12 -8.99
CA SER A 194 -2.73 14.76 -9.55
C SER A 194 -2.56 13.70 -8.46
N LEU A 195 -3.46 12.73 -8.44
CA LEU A 195 -3.43 11.63 -7.47
C LEU A 195 -2.39 10.54 -7.78
N GLY A 196 -1.66 10.65 -8.90
CA GLY A 196 -0.50 9.82 -9.23
C GLY A 196 -0.72 8.31 -9.04
N TYR A 197 -0.10 7.72 -8.06
CA TYR A 197 -0.21 6.29 -7.75
C TYR A 197 -1.64 5.80 -7.45
N ALA A 198 -2.51 6.66 -6.94
CA ALA A 198 -3.90 6.32 -6.67
C ALA A 198 -4.63 5.83 -7.92
N PHE A 199 -4.22 6.30 -9.11
CA PHE A 199 -4.81 5.88 -10.37
C PHE A 199 -4.65 4.37 -10.63
N VAL A 200 -3.45 3.84 -10.42
CA VAL A 200 -3.17 2.40 -10.60
C VAL A 200 -3.89 1.57 -9.54
N ASP A 201 -3.86 2.01 -8.29
CA ASP A 201 -4.59 1.36 -7.20
C ASP A 201 -6.10 1.35 -7.48
N ALA A 202 -6.65 2.46 -8.00
CA ALA A 202 -8.06 2.55 -8.38
C ALA A 202 -8.43 1.61 -9.54
N GLN A 203 -7.53 1.37 -10.49
CA GLN A 203 -7.78 0.51 -11.64
C GLN A 203 -7.63 -0.98 -11.34
N HIS A 204 -6.71 -1.35 -10.45
CA HIS A 204 -6.30 -2.73 -10.23
C HIS A 204 -6.61 -3.27 -8.82
N GLY A 205 -6.88 -2.42 -7.85
CA GLY A 205 -7.31 -2.84 -6.51
C GLY A 205 -8.65 -3.59 -6.53
N GLY A 206 -8.75 -4.67 -5.77
CA GLY A 206 -9.98 -5.47 -5.67
C GLY A 206 -11.17 -4.66 -5.20
N LYS A 207 -10.98 -3.88 -4.16
CA LYS A 207 -11.93 -2.87 -3.66
C LYS A 207 -11.21 -1.55 -3.48
N VAL A 208 -11.95 -0.45 -3.59
CA VAL A 208 -11.45 0.91 -3.39
C VAL A 208 -12.35 1.62 -2.39
N ILE A 209 -11.74 2.17 -1.35
CA ILE A 209 -12.39 3.05 -0.39
C ILE A 209 -11.81 4.45 -0.59
N VAL A 210 -12.64 5.38 -1.03
CA VAL A 210 -12.27 6.79 -1.14
C VAL A 210 -12.57 7.48 0.19
N ILE A 211 -11.60 8.24 0.68
CA ILE A 211 -11.70 9.01 1.92
C ILE A 211 -11.53 10.49 1.57
N THR A 212 -12.49 11.30 1.95
CA THR A 212 -12.48 12.75 1.72
C THR A 212 -13.18 13.48 2.85
N ASP A 213 -12.80 14.73 3.05
CA ASP A 213 -13.49 15.70 3.91
C ASP A 213 -14.40 16.65 3.11
N THR A 214 -14.42 16.51 1.77
CA THR A 214 -15.21 17.36 0.88
C THR A 214 -16.07 16.51 -0.04
N LEU A 215 -17.34 16.35 0.32
CA LEU A 215 -18.31 15.71 -0.56
C LEU A 215 -18.84 16.75 -1.56
N VAL A 216 -18.84 16.38 -2.83
CA VAL A 216 -19.38 17.20 -3.94
C VAL A 216 -20.50 16.45 -4.66
N ASP A 217 -21.30 17.21 -5.47
CA ASP A 217 -22.38 16.65 -6.27
C ASP A 217 -21.87 15.90 -7.51
#